data_e78615a71205c5a7f810b3f1c3e83336
#
_entry.id   e78615a71205c5a7f810b3f1c3e83336
#
_cell.length_a   1.000
_cell.length_b   1.000
_cell.length_c   1.000
_cell.angle_alpha   90.00
_cell.angle_beta   90.00
_cell.angle_gamma   90.00
#
_symmetry.space_group_name_H-M   'P 1'
#
loop_
_entity.id
_entity.type
_entity.pdbx_description
1 polymer ?
#
loop_
_entity_poly.entity_id
_entity_poly.type
_entity_poly.pdbx_seq_one_letter_code
_entity_poly.pdbx_strand_id
1 'polypeptide(L)'
;DITDSMFKDINDFVGELHDSPTDLQWLLDTTEKWCRDRAIYLALIESISLADGKDDAKGRDAIPSILSDALAVSFDNHVGHDYLIDYEERYESYHRKEDKIPFDLEFFDKVTKGGLPNKTLNIALAGTGVGKSLFMCHFASSVLLQGKNVLYITLEMAEEKIAERIDANLLNINIQDITDLPMSMFENKVTDISKKTQGSLIIKEYPTAAAHSGHFKGLLNELALKKSFRPDIIFIDYLNICASSRYRAASNVNSYSYIKAIAEELRGLAVEANLPIVSATQTTRSGFASSDVDLTDTSESFG
;
A
#
# COMPACT_ATOMS: atom_id res chain seq x y z
N ASP A 1 -41.63 9.45 20.33
CA ASP A 1 -41.60 10.09 21.65
C ASP A 1 -40.41 9.54 22.44
N ILE A 2 -39.55 10.44 22.92
CA ILE A 2 -38.41 10.07 23.76
C ILE A 2 -38.96 9.75 25.13
N THR A 3 -38.69 8.56 25.66
CA THR A 3 -39.07 8.17 27.00
C THR A 3 -38.10 8.75 28.04
N ASP A 4 -38.54 8.92 29.30
CA ASP A 4 -37.68 9.40 30.39
C ASP A 4 -36.44 8.52 30.56
N SER A 5 -36.55 7.22 30.31
CA SER A 5 -35.43 6.28 30.30
C SER A 5 -34.41 6.61 29.21
N MET A 6 -34.84 6.86 27.97
CA MET A 6 -33.96 7.24 26.86
C MET A 6 -33.28 8.60 27.12
N PHE A 7 -34.00 9.54 27.71
CA PHE A 7 -33.42 10.85 28.08
C PHE A 7 -32.31 10.69 29.09
N LYS A 8 -32.53 9.82 30.10
CA LYS A 8 -31.52 9.54 31.13
C LYS A 8 -30.28 8.86 30.53
N ASP A 9 -30.49 7.82 29.68
CA ASP A 9 -29.38 7.11 29.02
C ASP A 9 -28.56 8.05 28.15
N ILE A 10 -29.21 8.98 27.42
CA ILE A 10 -28.52 9.99 26.61
C ILE A 10 -27.72 10.96 27.50
N ASN A 11 -28.31 11.39 28.62
CA ASN A 11 -27.65 12.34 29.50
C ASN A 11 -26.46 11.72 30.24
N ASP A 12 -26.57 10.45 30.63
CA ASP A 12 -25.48 9.68 31.23
C ASP A 12 -24.35 9.47 30.21
N PHE A 13 -24.69 9.13 28.96
CA PHE A 13 -23.71 9.01 27.84
C PHE A 13 -22.99 10.32 27.54
N VAL A 14 -23.73 11.45 27.52
CA VAL A 14 -23.12 12.77 27.28
C VAL A 14 -22.19 13.15 28.44
N GLY A 15 -22.56 12.77 29.69
CA GLY A 15 -21.73 13.00 30.90
C GLY A 15 -20.45 12.17 30.94
N GLU A 16 -20.39 11.05 30.20
CA GLU A 16 -19.21 10.20 30.07
C GLU A 16 -18.25 10.64 28.95
N LEU A 17 -18.68 11.60 28.09
CA LEU A 17 -17.82 12.13 27.04
C LEU A 17 -16.71 12.98 27.66
N HIS A 18 -15.48 12.51 27.53
CA HIS A 18 -14.30 13.25 27.99
C HIS A 18 -13.63 13.93 26.78
N ASP A 19 -13.12 15.16 27.02
CA ASP A 19 -12.23 15.85 26.08
C ASP A 19 -10.90 15.10 25.96
N SER A 20 -10.84 14.07 25.14
CA SER A 20 -9.58 13.47 24.73
C SER A 20 -9.13 14.12 23.43
N PRO A 21 -7.84 14.48 23.29
CA PRO A 21 -7.33 15.01 22.04
C PRO A 21 -7.43 13.91 20.98
N THR A 22 -8.43 14.02 20.11
CA THR A 22 -8.64 13.13 18.98
C THR A 22 -8.02 13.78 17.74
N ASP A 23 -7.27 13.01 16.95
CA ASP A 23 -6.80 13.46 15.66
C ASP A 23 -8.00 13.84 14.79
N LEU A 24 -8.06 15.12 14.41
CA LEU A 24 -9.16 15.67 13.62
C LEU A 24 -9.31 14.92 12.29
N GLN A 25 -8.22 14.55 11.65
CA GLN A 25 -8.26 13.83 10.39
C GLN A 25 -8.85 12.42 10.58
N TRP A 26 -8.44 11.72 11.63
CA TRP A 26 -9.02 10.42 11.97
C TRP A 26 -10.53 10.53 12.24
N LEU A 27 -10.96 11.58 12.93
CA LEU A 27 -12.38 11.81 13.24
C LEU A 27 -13.18 12.07 11.96
N LEU A 28 -12.66 12.90 11.06
CA LEU A 28 -13.29 13.19 9.77
C LEU A 28 -13.41 11.91 8.92
N ASP A 29 -12.33 11.16 8.77
CA ASP A 29 -12.30 9.93 7.98
C ASP A 29 -13.27 8.87 8.54
N THR A 30 -13.29 8.72 9.86
CA THR A 30 -14.18 7.76 10.54
C THR A 30 -15.65 8.17 10.41
N THR A 31 -15.94 9.45 10.56
CA THR A 31 -17.30 9.98 10.42
C THR A 31 -17.78 9.89 8.98
N GLU A 32 -16.94 10.23 8.02
CA GLU A 32 -17.28 10.08 6.59
C GLU A 32 -17.58 8.63 6.24
N LYS A 33 -16.73 7.70 6.68
CA LYS A 33 -16.96 6.27 6.49
C LYS A 33 -18.29 5.83 7.06
N TRP A 34 -18.60 6.22 8.31
CA TRP A 34 -19.87 5.90 8.94
C TRP A 34 -21.06 6.49 8.18
N CYS A 35 -20.99 7.74 7.74
CA CYS A 35 -22.04 8.37 6.94
C CYS A 35 -22.26 7.65 5.63
N ARG A 36 -21.21 7.25 4.93
CA ARG A 36 -21.25 6.51 3.68
C ARG A 36 -21.87 5.12 3.87
N ASP A 37 -21.39 4.37 4.86
CA ASP A 37 -21.91 3.03 5.16
C ASP A 37 -23.40 3.10 5.54
N ARG A 38 -23.79 4.12 6.30
CA ARG A 38 -25.19 4.35 6.69
C ARG A 38 -26.07 4.75 5.52
N ALA A 39 -25.58 5.61 4.63
CA ALA A 39 -26.29 6.02 3.41
C ALA A 39 -26.55 4.81 2.50
N ILE A 40 -25.54 3.97 2.27
CA ILE A 40 -25.67 2.73 1.48
C ILE A 40 -26.68 1.78 2.13
N TYR A 41 -26.61 1.59 3.44
CA TYR A 41 -27.56 0.73 4.16
C TYR A 41 -29.01 1.19 3.99
N LEU A 42 -29.26 2.48 4.15
CA LEU A 42 -30.60 3.06 3.98
C LEU A 42 -31.08 2.96 2.53
N ALA A 43 -30.22 3.23 1.57
CA ALA A 43 -30.51 3.12 0.13
C ALA A 43 -30.85 1.67 -0.27
N LEU A 44 -30.17 0.68 0.30
CA LEU A 44 -30.49 -0.73 0.08
C LEU A 44 -31.86 -1.10 0.67
N ILE A 45 -32.20 -0.65 1.88
CA ILE A 45 -33.53 -0.90 2.48
C ILE A 45 -34.62 -0.26 1.62
N GLU A 46 -34.44 1.00 1.19
CA GLU A 46 -35.39 1.69 0.33
C GLU A 46 -35.55 0.96 -1.02
N SER A 47 -34.44 0.56 -1.63
CA SER A 47 -34.44 -0.19 -2.89
C SER A 47 -35.18 -1.52 -2.78
N ILE A 48 -35.00 -2.24 -1.69
CA ILE A 48 -35.71 -3.50 -1.43
C ILE A 48 -37.23 -3.22 -1.26
N SER A 49 -37.61 -2.17 -0.51
CA SER A 49 -39.00 -1.78 -0.32
C SER A 49 -39.70 -1.46 -1.65
N LEU A 50 -39.00 -0.72 -2.54
CA LEU A 50 -39.50 -0.41 -3.90
C LEU A 50 -39.59 -1.66 -4.78
N ALA A 51 -38.61 -2.55 -4.70
CA ALA A 51 -38.62 -3.82 -5.46
C ALA A 51 -39.78 -4.74 -5.05
N ASP A 52 -40.08 -4.76 -3.75
CA ASP A 52 -41.21 -5.53 -3.18
C ASP A 52 -42.57 -4.89 -3.44
N GLY A 53 -42.65 -3.68 -3.98
CA GLY A 53 -43.90 -2.96 -4.22
C GLY A 53 -44.58 -2.50 -2.92
N LYS A 54 -43.82 -2.27 -1.87
CA LYS A 54 -44.33 -1.80 -0.56
C LYS A 54 -44.41 -0.27 -0.46
N ASP A 55 -43.79 0.43 -1.40
CA ASP A 55 -43.79 1.88 -1.48
C ASP A 55 -44.31 2.30 -2.86
N ASP A 56 -45.50 2.91 -2.87
CA ASP A 56 -46.15 3.39 -4.09
C ASP A 56 -45.72 4.82 -4.49
N ALA A 57 -44.87 5.48 -3.68
CA ALA A 57 -44.47 6.87 -3.90
C ALA A 57 -43.41 7.01 -4.99
N LYS A 58 -42.55 6.00 -5.20
CA LYS A 58 -41.49 5.96 -6.20
C LYS A 58 -41.55 4.68 -7.01
N GLY A 59 -41.28 4.76 -8.32
CA GLY A 59 -41.17 3.60 -9.19
C GLY A 59 -39.87 2.82 -9.00
N ARG A 60 -39.79 1.59 -9.47
CA ARG A 60 -38.57 0.75 -9.45
C ARG A 60 -37.41 1.35 -10.26
N ASP A 61 -37.72 2.20 -11.20
CA ASP A 61 -36.76 2.99 -12.01
C ASP A 61 -35.97 4.03 -11.20
N ALA A 62 -36.44 4.37 -9.98
CA ALA A 62 -35.69 5.21 -9.05
C ALA A 62 -34.53 4.50 -8.31
N ILE A 63 -34.49 3.16 -8.29
CA ILE A 63 -33.45 2.40 -7.57
C ILE A 63 -32.02 2.76 -7.98
N PRO A 64 -31.67 2.88 -9.27
CA PRO A 64 -30.32 3.27 -9.66
C PRO A 64 -29.91 4.64 -9.12
N SER A 65 -30.83 5.62 -9.12
CA SER A 65 -30.55 6.96 -8.57
C SER A 65 -30.33 6.92 -7.07
N ILE A 66 -31.20 6.23 -6.33
CA ILE A 66 -31.08 6.08 -4.87
C ILE A 66 -29.74 5.48 -4.47
N LEU A 67 -29.29 4.44 -5.17
CA LEU A 67 -27.98 3.81 -4.90
C LEU A 67 -26.83 4.72 -5.34
N SER A 68 -26.94 5.43 -6.45
CA SER A 68 -25.93 6.38 -6.92
C SER A 68 -25.73 7.52 -5.94
N ASP A 69 -26.83 8.10 -5.42
CA ASP A 69 -26.79 9.19 -4.46
C ASP A 69 -26.14 8.75 -3.13
N ALA A 70 -26.43 7.53 -2.68
CA ALA A 70 -25.80 6.96 -1.48
C ALA A 70 -24.29 6.72 -1.67
N LEU A 71 -23.85 6.32 -2.85
CA LEU A 71 -22.44 6.12 -3.19
C LEU A 71 -21.69 7.44 -3.35
N ALA A 72 -22.38 8.54 -3.67
CA ALA A 72 -21.82 9.87 -3.82
C ALA A 72 -21.56 10.61 -2.48
N VAL A 73 -21.99 10.04 -1.35
CA VAL A 73 -21.75 10.64 -0.03
C VAL A 73 -20.24 10.73 0.24
N SER A 74 -19.73 11.96 0.32
CA SER A 74 -18.34 12.26 0.62
C SER A 74 -18.25 13.61 1.34
N PHE A 75 -17.30 13.74 2.27
CA PHE A 75 -16.96 15.00 2.92
C PHE A 75 -15.90 15.77 2.14
N ASP A 76 -15.32 15.14 1.12
CA ASP A 76 -14.39 15.79 0.23
C ASP A 76 -15.13 16.77 -0.70
N ASN A 77 -14.93 18.06 -0.45
CA ASN A 77 -15.45 19.13 -1.31
C ASN A 77 -14.58 19.35 -2.56
N HIS A 78 -13.42 18.70 -2.60
CA HIS A 78 -12.46 18.82 -3.70
C HIS A 78 -12.75 17.79 -4.79
N VAL A 79 -13.73 18.07 -5.64
CA VAL A 79 -14.08 17.24 -6.78
C VAL A 79 -13.16 17.56 -7.96
N GLY A 80 -11.89 17.15 -7.83
CA GLY A 80 -10.88 17.42 -8.85
C GLY A 80 -10.25 18.80 -8.71
N HIS A 81 -9.36 19.14 -9.63
CA HIS A 81 -8.62 20.40 -9.65
C HIS A 81 -9.22 21.33 -10.72
N ASP A 82 -9.80 22.46 -10.29
CA ASP A 82 -10.27 23.49 -11.23
C ASP A 82 -9.07 24.24 -11.79
N TYR A 83 -8.80 24.02 -13.08
CA TYR A 83 -7.60 24.53 -13.72
C TYR A 83 -7.45 26.05 -13.65
N LEU A 84 -8.54 26.79 -13.72
CA LEU A 84 -8.51 28.25 -13.72
C LEU A 84 -8.61 28.85 -12.31
N ILE A 85 -9.30 28.19 -11.40
CA ILE A 85 -9.56 28.68 -10.04
C ILE A 85 -8.40 28.33 -9.11
N ASP A 86 -7.91 27.07 -9.17
CA ASP A 86 -6.90 26.54 -8.21
C ASP A 86 -5.45 26.82 -8.68
N TYR A 87 -5.22 27.93 -9.38
CA TYR A 87 -3.88 28.24 -9.91
C TYR A 87 -2.85 28.56 -8.81
N GLU A 88 -3.28 29.12 -7.68
CA GLU A 88 -2.39 29.41 -6.55
C GLU A 88 -1.89 28.14 -5.90
N GLU A 89 -2.79 27.19 -5.58
CA GLU A 89 -2.44 25.89 -5.02
C GLU A 89 -1.49 25.11 -5.96
N ARG A 90 -1.76 25.18 -7.27
CA ARG A 90 -0.92 24.58 -8.30
C ARG A 90 0.46 25.22 -8.37
N TYR A 91 0.53 26.57 -8.28
CA TYR A 91 1.80 27.28 -8.22
C TYR A 91 2.62 26.87 -6.99
N GLU A 92 2.00 26.80 -5.83
CA GLU A 92 2.64 26.33 -4.60
C GLU A 92 3.12 24.88 -4.75
N SER A 93 2.34 24.00 -5.38
CA SER A 93 2.73 22.60 -5.62
C SER A 93 3.99 22.49 -6.47
N TYR A 94 4.19 23.37 -7.46
CA TYR A 94 5.39 23.39 -8.30
C TYR A 94 6.66 23.81 -7.53
N HIS A 95 6.48 24.58 -6.46
CA HIS A 95 7.58 25.09 -5.63
C HIS A 95 7.78 24.27 -4.35
N ARG A 96 6.83 23.40 -4.02
CA ARG A 96 6.98 22.48 -2.90
C ARG A 96 8.03 21.43 -3.25
N LYS A 97 9.04 21.32 -2.40
CA LYS A 97 10.03 20.24 -2.53
C LYS A 97 9.32 18.91 -2.26
N GLU A 98 9.20 18.09 -3.29
CA GLU A 98 8.62 16.76 -3.18
C GLU A 98 9.47 15.91 -2.23
N ASP A 99 8.84 15.30 -1.23
CA ASP A 99 9.52 14.38 -0.32
C ASP A 99 9.72 13.03 -1.04
N LYS A 100 10.97 12.71 -1.33
CA LYS A 100 11.38 11.51 -2.04
C LYS A 100 12.21 10.61 -1.14
N ILE A 101 12.11 9.31 -1.36
CA ILE A 101 12.92 8.32 -0.65
C ILE A 101 14.13 7.96 -1.52
N PRO A 102 15.36 8.38 -1.15
CA PRO A 102 16.56 8.07 -1.91
C PRO A 102 16.95 6.60 -1.78
N PHE A 103 17.62 6.09 -2.82
CA PHE A 103 18.06 4.69 -2.91
C PHE A 103 19.34 4.40 -2.11
N ASP A 104 20.10 5.44 -1.72
CA ASP A 104 21.49 5.32 -1.25
C ASP A 104 22.41 4.72 -2.32
N LEU A 105 22.07 4.96 -3.56
CA LEU A 105 22.84 4.58 -4.75
C LEU A 105 22.91 5.80 -5.67
N GLU A 106 24.11 6.43 -5.75
CA GLU A 106 24.31 7.71 -6.43
C GLU A 106 23.73 7.76 -7.84
N PHE A 107 23.90 6.69 -8.61
CA PHE A 107 23.36 6.60 -9.96
C PHE A 107 21.83 6.70 -9.99
N PHE A 108 21.13 5.91 -9.16
CA PHE A 108 19.68 5.91 -9.10
C PHE A 108 19.13 7.21 -8.55
N ASP A 109 19.76 7.77 -7.52
CA ASP A 109 19.37 9.05 -6.92
C ASP A 109 19.50 10.20 -7.93
N LYS A 110 20.55 10.17 -8.75
CA LYS A 110 20.75 11.15 -9.82
C LYS A 110 19.68 11.02 -10.91
N VAL A 111 19.41 9.80 -11.39
CA VAL A 111 18.40 9.55 -12.43
C VAL A 111 17.00 9.91 -11.99
N THR A 112 16.63 9.58 -10.74
CA THR A 112 15.30 9.86 -10.15
C THR A 112 15.19 11.27 -9.56
N LYS A 113 16.26 12.06 -9.62
CA LYS A 113 16.33 13.40 -9.02
C LYS A 113 15.98 13.39 -7.53
N GLY A 114 16.62 12.49 -6.79
CA GLY A 114 16.55 12.41 -5.33
C GLY A 114 15.72 11.27 -4.75
N GLY A 115 15.31 10.29 -5.55
CA GLY A 115 14.63 9.08 -5.05
C GLY A 115 13.21 8.88 -5.55
N LEU A 116 12.45 8.06 -4.84
CA LEU A 116 11.09 7.67 -5.20
C LEU A 116 10.04 8.59 -4.55
N PRO A 117 9.14 9.19 -5.33
CA PRO A 117 7.99 9.93 -4.80
C PRO A 117 6.87 9.00 -4.34
N ASN A 118 5.97 9.53 -3.51
CA ASN A 118 4.76 8.83 -3.11
C ASN A 118 3.82 8.55 -4.30
N LYS A 119 2.87 7.63 -4.11
CA LYS A 119 1.86 7.23 -5.10
C LYS A 119 2.45 6.61 -6.37
N THR A 120 3.61 5.97 -6.29
CA THR A 120 4.28 5.35 -7.43
C THR A 120 4.48 3.85 -7.26
N LEU A 121 4.37 3.13 -8.37
CA LEU A 121 4.85 1.75 -8.48
C LEU A 121 6.17 1.76 -9.26
N ASN A 122 7.22 1.25 -8.64
CA ASN A 122 8.57 1.21 -9.17
C ASN A 122 9.00 -0.24 -9.35
N ILE A 123 9.47 -0.60 -10.54
CA ILE A 123 9.75 -1.99 -10.87
C ILE A 123 11.21 -2.13 -11.30
N ALA A 124 11.95 -2.95 -10.56
CA ALA A 124 13.30 -3.37 -10.92
C ALA A 124 13.23 -4.50 -11.96
N LEU A 125 13.74 -4.23 -13.15
CA LEU A 125 13.81 -5.21 -14.22
C LEU A 125 15.19 -5.83 -14.28
N ALA A 126 15.27 -7.16 -14.13
CA ALA A 126 16.53 -7.89 -14.29
C ALA A 126 16.28 -9.38 -14.57
N GLY A 127 17.26 -10.04 -15.17
CA GLY A 127 17.23 -11.49 -15.41
C GLY A 127 17.22 -12.32 -14.11
N THR A 128 17.00 -13.61 -14.26
CA THR A 128 17.08 -14.56 -13.13
C THR A 128 18.50 -14.61 -12.57
N GLY A 129 18.66 -14.56 -11.26
CA GLY A 129 19.97 -14.65 -10.59
C GLY A 129 20.84 -13.38 -10.65
N VAL A 130 20.39 -12.30 -11.29
CA VAL A 130 21.14 -11.03 -11.41
C VAL A 130 21.18 -10.23 -10.11
N GLY A 131 20.32 -10.54 -9.13
CA GLY A 131 20.35 -9.91 -7.82
C GLY A 131 19.17 -8.97 -7.50
N LYS A 132 17.99 -9.15 -8.12
CA LYS A 132 16.79 -8.36 -7.83
C LYS A 132 16.48 -8.26 -6.34
N SER A 133 16.36 -9.40 -5.66
CA SER A 133 16.06 -9.45 -4.23
C SER A 133 17.18 -8.84 -3.38
N LEU A 134 18.45 -8.97 -3.82
CA LEU A 134 19.57 -8.30 -3.13
C LEU A 134 19.48 -6.78 -3.25
N PHE A 135 19.15 -6.26 -4.43
CA PHE A 135 18.91 -4.84 -4.63
C PHE A 135 17.76 -4.33 -3.74
N MET A 136 16.65 -5.09 -3.70
CA MET A 136 15.50 -4.72 -2.87
C MET A 136 15.83 -4.79 -1.36
N CYS A 137 16.60 -5.79 -0.91
CA CYS A 137 17.06 -5.87 0.48
C CYS A 137 18.03 -4.72 0.82
N HIS A 138 18.96 -4.36 -0.08
CA HIS A 138 19.83 -3.20 0.11
C HIS A 138 19.01 -1.91 0.25
N PHE A 139 18.09 -1.68 -0.66
CA PHE A 139 17.26 -0.48 -0.64
C PHE A 139 16.37 -0.42 0.62
N ALA A 140 15.77 -1.54 1.03
CA ALA A 140 15.00 -1.64 2.28
C ALA A 140 15.87 -1.32 3.52
N SER A 141 17.11 -1.81 3.55
CA SER A 141 18.09 -1.52 4.60
C SER A 141 18.45 -0.03 4.64
N SER A 142 18.69 0.57 3.48
CA SER A 142 18.98 2.00 3.36
C SER A 142 17.84 2.87 3.87
N VAL A 143 16.60 2.55 3.46
CA VAL A 143 15.40 3.28 3.90
C VAL A 143 15.19 3.17 5.41
N LEU A 144 15.44 1.99 6.00
CA LEU A 144 15.43 1.81 7.45
C LEU A 144 16.44 2.73 8.15
N LEU A 145 17.66 2.84 7.64
CA LEU A 145 18.70 3.72 8.21
C LEU A 145 18.38 5.21 8.04
N GLN A 146 17.54 5.57 7.06
CA GLN A 146 17.00 6.92 6.91
C GLN A 146 15.90 7.26 7.94
N GLY A 147 15.59 6.36 8.86
CA GLY A 147 14.56 6.55 9.90
C GLY A 147 13.12 6.31 9.43
N LYS A 148 12.94 5.68 8.27
CA LYS A 148 11.63 5.39 7.67
C LYS A 148 11.14 3.99 8.04
N ASN A 149 9.82 3.81 8.03
CA ASN A 149 9.18 2.52 8.24
C ASN A 149 9.08 1.73 6.93
N VAL A 150 9.55 0.51 6.95
CA VAL A 150 9.64 -0.36 5.78
C VAL A 150 8.77 -1.60 5.96
N LEU A 151 7.88 -1.87 5.00
CA LEU A 151 7.18 -3.14 4.90
C LEU A 151 7.75 -3.92 3.72
N TYR A 152 8.32 -5.10 4.00
CA TYR A 152 8.84 -6.00 2.98
C TYR A 152 7.94 -7.23 2.88
N ILE A 153 7.30 -7.42 1.73
CA ILE A 153 6.43 -8.56 1.43
C ILE A 153 7.20 -9.49 0.50
N THR A 154 7.39 -10.73 0.92
CA THR A 154 8.02 -11.77 0.12
C THR A 154 7.02 -12.84 -0.28
N LEU A 155 7.04 -13.27 -1.55
CA LEU A 155 6.25 -14.37 -2.08
C LEU A 155 7.13 -15.50 -2.65
N GLU A 156 8.45 -15.27 -2.71
CA GLU A 156 9.43 -16.22 -3.26
C GLU A 156 10.25 -16.89 -2.15
N MET A 157 10.64 -16.12 -1.13
CA MET A 157 11.56 -16.58 -0.08
C MET A 157 10.93 -16.48 1.30
N ALA A 158 11.39 -17.32 2.21
CA ALA A 158 11.01 -17.24 3.62
C ALA A 158 11.42 -15.92 4.27
N GLU A 159 10.65 -15.45 5.28
CA GLU A 159 10.91 -14.20 6.03
C GLU A 159 12.35 -14.17 6.58
N GLU A 160 12.83 -15.30 7.10
CA GLU A 160 14.15 -15.42 7.69
C GLU A 160 15.26 -15.27 6.64
N LYS A 161 15.02 -15.70 5.39
CA LYS A 161 16.00 -15.56 4.31
C LYS A 161 16.09 -14.13 3.79
N ILE A 162 15.01 -13.39 3.83
CA ILE A 162 15.04 -11.94 3.58
C ILE A 162 15.74 -11.22 4.73
N ALA A 163 15.42 -11.58 5.99
CA ALA A 163 16.08 -11.01 7.17
C ALA A 163 17.60 -11.25 7.13
N GLU A 164 18.05 -12.47 6.81
CA GLU A 164 19.48 -12.81 6.67
C GLU A 164 20.22 -11.89 5.66
N ARG A 165 19.57 -11.56 4.54
CA ARG A 165 20.15 -10.63 3.52
C ARG A 165 20.19 -9.20 4.01
N ILE A 166 19.15 -8.76 4.73
CA ILE A 166 19.09 -7.44 5.34
C ILE A 166 20.12 -7.32 6.44
N ASP A 167 20.27 -8.35 7.29
CA ASP A 167 21.30 -8.42 8.33
C ASP A 167 22.70 -8.35 7.73
N ALA A 168 23.00 -9.13 6.68
CA ALA A 168 24.28 -9.06 5.99
C ALA A 168 24.65 -7.63 5.57
N ASN A 169 23.64 -6.89 5.04
CA ASN A 169 23.80 -5.52 4.61
C ASN A 169 24.02 -4.56 5.80
N LEU A 170 23.09 -4.58 6.77
CA LEU A 170 23.09 -3.66 7.91
C LEU A 170 24.28 -3.89 8.87
N LEU A 171 24.66 -5.14 9.08
CA LEU A 171 25.76 -5.52 9.97
C LEU A 171 27.12 -5.44 9.28
N ASN A 172 27.14 -5.20 7.97
CA ASN A 172 28.33 -5.24 7.12
C ASN A 172 29.13 -6.53 7.31
N ILE A 173 28.47 -7.65 7.13
CA ILE A 173 29.02 -8.99 7.29
C ILE A 173 28.70 -9.80 6.04
N ASN A 174 29.63 -10.69 5.66
CA ASN A 174 29.34 -11.62 4.58
C ASN A 174 28.19 -12.55 5.00
N ILE A 175 27.23 -12.76 4.12
CA ILE A 175 26.04 -13.58 4.41
C ILE A 175 26.40 -15.00 4.88
N GLN A 176 27.52 -15.55 4.41
CA GLN A 176 28.01 -16.85 4.83
C GLN A 176 28.52 -16.89 6.26
N ASP A 177 28.93 -15.74 6.78
CA ASP A 177 29.52 -15.64 8.12
C ASP A 177 28.48 -15.32 9.20
N ILE A 178 27.22 -15.04 8.81
CA ILE A 178 26.14 -14.72 9.76
C ILE A 178 25.84 -15.88 10.68
N THR A 179 25.84 -17.13 10.16
CA THR A 179 25.55 -18.33 10.94
C THR A 179 26.60 -18.65 11.99
N ASP A 180 27.83 -18.15 11.80
CA ASP A 180 28.96 -18.37 12.70
C ASP A 180 29.10 -17.25 13.76
N LEU A 181 28.25 -16.22 13.68
CA LEU A 181 28.26 -15.11 14.64
C LEU A 181 27.76 -15.55 16.02
N PRO A 182 28.56 -15.31 17.09
CA PRO A 182 28.05 -15.49 18.44
C PRO A 182 26.84 -14.61 18.72
N MET A 183 25.83 -15.15 19.42
CA MET A 183 24.58 -14.44 19.75
C MET A 183 24.84 -13.06 20.39
N SER A 184 25.80 -12.95 21.29
CA SER A 184 26.15 -11.68 21.94
C SER A 184 26.68 -10.62 20.96
N MET A 185 27.43 -11.04 19.93
CA MET A 185 27.90 -10.11 18.89
C MET A 185 26.76 -9.70 17.98
N PHE A 186 25.89 -10.61 17.61
CA PHE A 186 24.68 -10.32 16.82
C PHE A 186 23.78 -9.32 17.55
N GLU A 187 23.44 -9.58 18.81
CA GLU A 187 22.62 -8.71 19.66
C GLU A 187 23.20 -7.30 19.78
N ASN A 188 24.52 -7.16 20.02
CA ASN A 188 25.19 -5.87 20.09
C ASN A 188 25.06 -5.10 18.78
N LYS A 189 25.28 -5.75 17.65
CA LYS A 189 25.19 -5.12 16.32
C LYS A 189 23.75 -4.67 16.02
N VAL A 190 22.73 -5.49 16.28
CA VAL A 190 21.32 -5.14 16.12
C VAL A 190 20.95 -3.97 17.03
N THR A 191 21.42 -3.98 18.28
CA THR A 191 21.23 -2.88 19.24
C THR A 191 21.85 -1.58 18.73
N ASP A 192 23.04 -1.64 18.12
CA ASP A 192 23.69 -0.45 17.56
C ASP A 192 22.94 0.10 16.33
N ILE A 193 22.31 -0.76 15.54
CA ILE A 193 21.42 -0.32 14.46
C ILE A 193 20.17 0.35 15.04
N SER A 194 19.53 -0.24 16.03
CA SER A 194 18.32 0.32 16.66
C SER A 194 18.54 1.70 17.30
N LYS A 195 19.79 2.01 17.68
CA LYS A 195 20.16 3.36 18.16
C LYS A 195 20.37 4.38 17.04
N LYS A 196 20.63 3.91 15.81
CA LYS A 196 20.92 4.77 14.65
C LYS A 196 19.68 5.16 13.86
N THR A 197 18.58 4.43 14.03
CA THR A 197 17.35 4.69 13.29
C THR A 197 16.14 4.74 14.23
N GLN A 198 15.17 5.58 13.88
CA GLN A 198 13.83 5.57 14.48
C GLN A 198 12.84 4.78 13.64
N GLY A 199 13.25 4.34 12.45
CA GLY A 199 12.46 3.52 11.56
C GLY A 199 12.27 2.10 12.08
N SER A 200 11.29 1.42 11.52
CA SER A 200 11.02 0.01 11.76
C SER A 200 10.91 -0.74 10.45
N LEU A 201 11.32 -2.02 10.44
CA LEU A 201 11.19 -2.87 9.28
C LEU A 201 10.41 -4.12 9.66
N ILE A 202 9.35 -4.40 8.90
CA ILE A 202 8.53 -5.60 9.05
C ILE A 202 8.64 -6.41 7.76
N ILE A 203 8.96 -7.68 7.90
CA ILE A 203 8.98 -8.65 6.80
C ILE A 203 7.75 -9.53 6.95
N LYS A 204 7.03 -9.75 5.84
CA LYS A 204 5.84 -10.61 5.80
C LYS A 204 5.90 -11.55 4.62
N GLU A 205 5.88 -12.84 4.91
CA GLU A 205 5.80 -13.90 3.90
C GLU A 205 4.35 -14.19 3.53
N TYR A 206 4.13 -14.41 2.23
CA TYR A 206 2.91 -15.02 1.68
C TYR A 206 3.30 -16.18 0.76
N PRO A 207 2.51 -17.24 0.71
CA PRO A 207 2.73 -18.28 -0.28
C PRO A 207 2.63 -17.74 -1.71
N THR A 208 3.45 -18.26 -2.61
CA THR A 208 3.43 -17.90 -4.03
C THR A 208 2.02 -17.98 -4.61
N ALA A 209 1.62 -16.98 -5.37
CA ALA A 209 0.31 -16.85 -6.01
C ALA A 209 -0.91 -16.85 -5.05
N ALA A 210 -0.70 -16.65 -3.74
CA ALA A 210 -1.78 -16.65 -2.76
C ALA A 210 -2.25 -15.25 -2.38
N ALA A 211 -1.43 -14.20 -2.56
CA ALA A 211 -1.72 -12.84 -2.12
C ALA A 211 -1.86 -11.87 -3.29
N HIS A 212 -2.86 -11.01 -3.21
CA HIS A 212 -3.14 -9.91 -4.14
C HIS A 212 -3.24 -8.57 -3.38
N SER A 213 -3.42 -7.47 -4.08
CA SER A 213 -3.51 -6.10 -3.53
C SER A 213 -4.47 -5.97 -2.34
N GLY A 214 -5.61 -6.68 -2.36
CA GLY A 214 -6.57 -6.69 -1.26
C GLY A 214 -6.03 -7.30 0.03
N HIS A 215 -5.20 -8.36 -0.05
CA HIS A 215 -4.51 -8.93 1.12
C HIS A 215 -3.47 -7.95 1.67
N PHE A 216 -2.73 -7.26 0.80
CA PHE A 216 -1.75 -6.26 1.22
C PHE A 216 -2.42 -5.07 1.90
N LYS A 217 -3.56 -4.60 1.39
CA LYS A 217 -4.38 -3.58 2.05
C LYS A 217 -4.88 -4.05 3.42
N GLY A 218 -5.35 -5.29 3.53
CA GLY A 218 -5.72 -5.90 4.81
C GLY A 218 -4.55 -5.93 5.80
N LEU A 219 -3.35 -6.29 5.34
CA LEU A 219 -2.13 -6.29 6.15
C LEU A 219 -1.77 -4.88 6.65
N LEU A 220 -1.87 -3.85 5.80
CA LEU A 220 -1.62 -2.46 6.20
C LEU A 220 -2.55 -2.02 7.35
N ASN A 221 -3.84 -2.35 7.25
CA ASN A 221 -4.81 -2.07 8.29
C ASN A 221 -4.50 -2.84 9.58
N GLU A 222 -4.13 -4.11 9.47
CA GLU A 222 -3.78 -4.96 10.62
C GLU A 222 -2.53 -4.43 11.34
N LEU A 223 -1.49 -4.03 10.60
CA LEU A 223 -0.26 -3.47 11.16
C LEU A 223 -0.53 -2.12 11.84
N ALA A 224 -1.36 -1.27 11.25
CA ALA A 224 -1.76 0.00 11.86
C ALA A 224 -2.50 -0.22 13.19
N LEU A 225 -3.45 -1.16 13.22
CA LEU A 225 -4.27 -1.44 14.40
C LEU A 225 -3.50 -2.18 15.52
N LYS A 226 -2.72 -3.22 15.16
CA LYS A 226 -2.10 -4.11 16.16
C LYS A 226 -0.73 -3.65 16.61
N LYS A 227 0.02 -2.95 15.75
CA LYS A 227 1.41 -2.55 16.00
C LYS A 227 1.64 -1.05 15.94
N SER A 228 0.59 -0.25 15.69
CA SER A 228 0.72 1.19 15.43
C SER A 228 1.78 1.49 14.35
N PHE A 229 1.90 0.56 13.38
CA PHE A 229 2.90 0.61 12.32
C PHE A 229 2.26 1.05 11.02
N ARG A 230 2.77 2.12 10.44
CA ARG A 230 2.43 2.61 9.10
C ARG A 230 3.71 2.69 8.29
N PRO A 231 3.84 1.96 7.19
CA PRO A 231 5.03 2.02 6.36
C PRO A 231 5.10 3.33 5.57
N ASP A 232 6.32 3.79 5.32
CA ASP A 232 6.62 4.86 4.36
C ASP A 232 6.87 4.30 2.95
N ILE A 233 7.20 3.01 2.85
CA ILE A 233 7.47 2.30 1.60
C ILE A 233 7.11 0.82 1.73
N ILE A 234 6.65 0.22 0.64
CA ILE A 234 6.39 -1.22 0.54
C ILE A 234 7.29 -1.84 -0.52
N PHE A 235 7.96 -2.93 -0.15
CA PHE A 235 8.65 -3.83 -1.08
C PHE A 235 7.79 -5.08 -1.30
N ILE A 236 7.66 -5.52 -2.56
CA ILE A 236 6.92 -6.74 -2.94
C ILE A 236 7.82 -7.59 -3.84
N ASP A 237 8.32 -8.70 -3.31
CA ASP A 237 9.27 -9.57 -3.99
C ASP A 237 8.58 -10.89 -4.40
N TYR A 238 8.15 -11.02 -5.67
CA TYR A 238 8.12 -10.07 -6.79
C TYR A 238 6.78 -10.11 -7.55
N LEU A 239 6.55 -9.16 -8.43
CA LEU A 239 5.26 -8.88 -9.07
C LEU A 239 4.63 -10.09 -9.76
N ASN A 240 5.42 -10.83 -10.57
CA ASN A 240 4.88 -11.91 -11.43
C ASN A 240 4.32 -13.11 -10.64
N ILE A 241 4.67 -13.26 -9.37
CA ILE A 241 4.17 -14.32 -8.49
C ILE A 241 3.09 -13.85 -7.51
N CYS A 242 2.62 -12.61 -7.62
CA CYS A 242 1.42 -12.16 -6.95
C CYS A 242 0.16 -12.79 -7.58
N ALA A 243 -0.93 -12.82 -6.83
CA ALA A 243 -2.24 -13.10 -7.38
C ALA A 243 -2.92 -11.81 -7.86
N SER A 244 -3.86 -11.93 -8.79
CA SER A 244 -4.78 -10.85 -9.15
C SER A 244 -6.10 -10.99 -8.39
N SER A 245 -6.68 -9.88 -7.95
CA SER A 245 -8.03 -9.85 -7.38
C SER A 245 -9.12 -9.96 -8.45
N ARG A 246 -8.80 -9.60 -9.71
CA ARG A 246 -9.73 -9.58 -10.86
C ARG A 246 -9.86 -10.92 -11.55
N TYR A 247 -8.79 -11.73 -11.53
CA TYR A 247 -8.74 -13.00 -12.27
C TYR A 247 -8.39 -14.16 -11.34
N ARG A 248 -9.12 -15.27 -11.48
CA ARG A 248 -8.76 -16.51 -10.79
C ARG A 248 -7.59 -17.18 -11.52
N ALA A 249 -6.69 -17.82 -10.79
CA ALA A 249 -5.52 -18.52 -11.35
C ALA A 249 -5.85 -19.58 -12.41
N ALA A 250 -7.08 -20.11 -12.43
CA ALA A 250 -7.57 -21.10 -13.41
C ALA A 250 -8.35 -20.47 -14.59
N SER A 251 -8.37 -19.14 -14.72
CA SER A 251 -9.06 -18.49 -15.84
C SER A 251 -8.22 -18.59 -17.12
N ASN A 252 -8.89 -18.74 -18.29
CA ASN A 252 -8.25 -18.74 -19.61
C ASN A 252 -7.72 -17.35 -20.02
N VAL A 253 -7.19 -16.58 -19.08
CA VAL A 253 -6.57 -15.28 -19.33
C VAL A 253 -5.13 -15.52 -19.72
N ASN A 254 -4.66 -14.84 -20.76
CA ASN A 254 -3.24 -14.96 -21.13
C ASN A 254 -2.36 -14.33 -20.02
N SER A 255 -1.13 -14.80 -19.90
CA SER A 255 -0.19 -14.37 -18.87
C SER A 255 0.05 -12.86 -18.88
N TYR A 256 0.10 -12.24 -20.06
CA TYR A 256 0.25 -10.79 -20.24
C TYR A 256 -0.88 -10.02 -19.53
N SER A 257 -2.15 -10.36 -19.83
CA SER A 257 -3.30 -9.68 -19.20
C SER A 257 -3.36 -9.90 -17.69
N TYR A 258 -2.92 -11.07 -17.23
CA TYR A 258 -2.85 -11.40 -15.81
C TYR A 258 -1.83 -10.53 -15.07
N ILE A 259 -0.61 -10.43 -15.59
CA ILE A 259 0.47 -9.62 -15.01
C ILE A 259 0.14 -8.13 -15.08
N LYS A 260 -0.44 -7.68 -16.20
CA LYS A 260 -0.92 -6.30 -16.34
C LYS A 260 -1.94 -5.94 -15.24
N ALA A 261 -2.89 -6.84 -14.96
CA ALA A 261 -3.87 -6.62 -13.91
C ALA A 261 -3.21 -6.50 -12.52
N ILE A 262 -2.22 -7.36 -12.21
CA ILE A 262 -1.46 -7.26 -10.96
C ILE A 262 -0.76 -5.90 -10.86
N ALA A 263 -0.09 -5.45 -11.92
CA ALA A 263 0.59 -4.17 -11.94
C ALA A 263 -0.37 -2.99 -11.73
N GLU A 264 -1.54 -3.02 -12.40
CA GLU A 264 -2.59 -2.02 -12.19
C GLU A 264 -3.13 -2.01 -10.75
N GLU A 265 -3.33 -3.18 -10.16
CA GLU A 265 -3.79 -3.34 -8.78
C GLU A 265 -2.76 -2.82 -7.78
N LEU A 266 -1.48 -3.12 -7.96
CA LEU A 266 -0.39 -2.61 -7.11
C LEU A 266 -0.21 -1.09 -7.27
N ARG A 267 -0.36 -0.57 -8.49
CA ARG A 267 -0.35 0.88 -8.72
C ARG A 267 -1.53 1.56 -8.01
N GLY A 268 -2.73 0.96 -8.10
CA GLY A 268 -3.90 1.43 -7.35
C GLY A 268 -3.65 1.47 -5.84
N LEU A 269 -3.04 0.42 -5.30
CA LEU A 269 -2.67 0.36 -3.87
C LEU A 269 -1.66 1.46 -3.50
N ALA A 270 -0.66 1.74 -4.35
CA ALA A 270 0.32 2.81 -4.10
C ALA A 270 -0.34 4.19 -4.02
N VAL A 271 -1.31 4.45 -4.90
CA VAL A 271 -2.08 5.72 -4.92
C VAL A 271 -2.97 5.83 -3.69
N GLU A 272 -3.71 4.75 -3.36
CA GLU A 272 -4.65 4.71 -2.24
C GLU A 272 -3.93 4.84 -0.89
N ALA A 273 -2.81 4.13 -0.72
CA ALA A 273 -2.00 4.18 0.49
C ALA A 273 -1.09 5.42 0.57
N ASN A 274 -1.01 6.22 -0.49
CA ASN A 274 -0.17 7.42 -0.61
C ASN A 274 1.32 7.16 -0.33
N LEU A 275 1.87 6.06 -0.84
CA LEU A 275 3.27 5.69 -0.62
C LEU A 275 3.89 5.02 -1.86
N PRO A 276 5.22 4.97 -2.00
CA PRO A 276 5.87 4.23 -3.06
C PRO A 276 5.81 2.72 -2.79
N ILE A 277 5.55 1.97 -3.86
CA ILE A 277 5.71 0.51 -3.89
C ILE A 277 6.89 0.19 -4.79
N VAL A 278 7.78 -0.68 -4.32
CA VAL A 278 8.90 -1.22 -5.09
C VAL A 278 8.66 -2.70 -5.31
N SER A 279 8.75 -3.14 -6.56
CA SER A 279 8.68 -4.55 -6.90
C SER A 279 9.74 -4.91 -7.93
N ALA A 280 9.76 -6.15 -8.34
CA ALA A 280 10.66 -6.63 -9.38
C ALA A 280 9.90 -7.42 -10.44
N THR A 281 10.46 -7.50 -11.64
CA THR A 281 10.02 -8.40 -12.70
C THR A 281 11.23 -9.02 -13.41
N GLN A 282 10.99 -10.08 -14.15
CA GLN A 282 12.05 -10.78 -14.89
C GLN A 282 12.06 -10.38 -16.36
N THR A 283 13.25 -10.35 -16.98
CA THR A 283 13.39 -10.24 -18.43
C THR A 283 13.00 -11.53 -19.12
N THR A 284 12.61 -11.44 -20.40
CA THR A 284 12.48 -12.60 -21.29
C THR A 284 13.85 -13.27 -21.48
N ARG A 285 13.85 -14.51 -21.99
CA ARG A 285 15.10 -15.21 -22.32
C ARG A 285 15.92 -14.49 -23.39
N SER A 286 15.24 -13.82 -24.35
CA SER A 286 15.88 -12.99 -25.37
C SER A 286 16.48 -11.71 -24.79
N GLY A 287 15.77 -11.02 -23.90
CA GLY A 287 16.28 -9.83 -23.23
C GLY A 287 17.44 -10.13 -22.28
N PHE A 288 17.52 -11.33 -21.72
CA PHE A 288 18.67 -11.75 -20.90
C PHE A 288 19.96 -11.89 -21.71
N ALA A 289 19.85 -12.21 -22.99
CA ALA A 289 21.00 -12.36 -23.91
C ALA A 289 21.40 -11.04 -24.62
N SER A 290 20.58 -9.98 -24.45
CA SER A 290 20.82 -8.66 -25.04
C SER A 290 21.76 -7.81 -24.18
N SER A 291 22.67 -7.07 -24.82
CA SER A 291 23.49 -6.06 -24.12
C SER A 291 22.69 -4.83 -23.71
N ASP A 292 21.58 -4.56 -24.41
CA ASP A 292 20.67 -3.46 -24.15
C ASP A 292 19.28 -4.02 -23.87
N VAL A 293 18.82 -3.90 -22.62
CA VAL A 293 17.48 -4.35 -22.21
C VAL A 293 16.48 -3.25 -22.51
N ASP A 294 15.49 -3.56 -23.34
CA ASP A 294 14.38 -2.66 -23.70
C ASP A 294 13.10 -3.05 -22.91
N LEU A 295 12.11 -2.15 -22.91
CA LEU A 295 10.79 -2.40 -22.30
C LEU A 295 10.08 -3.61 -22.92
N THR A 296 10.38 -3.95 -24.18
CA THR A 296 9.88 -5.16 -24.87
C THR A 296 10.48 -6.46 -24.34
N ASP A 297 11.59 -6.39 -23.59
CA ASP A 297 12.26 -7.54 -22.99
C ASP A 297 11.68 -7.96 -21.63
N THR A 298 10.65 -7.29 -21.16
CA THR A 298 9.94 -7.71 -19.94
C THR A 298 9.22 -9.03 -20.19
N SER A 299 9.50 -10.06 -19.38
CA SER A 299 8.78 -11.31 -19.46
C SER A 299 7.31 -11.08 -19.19
N GLU A 300 6.51 -11.29 -20.22
CA GLU A 300 5.04 -11.38 -20.15
C GLU A 300 4.24 -10.10 -19.88
N SER A 301 4.78 -8.86 -19.88
CA SER A 301 3.91 -7.83 -19.33
C SER A 301 4.05 -6.38 -19.73
N PHE A 302 4.86 -5.84 -20.48
CA PHE A 302 4.81 -4.41 -20.78
C PHE A 302 5.16 -4.11 -22.25
N GLY A 303 4.16 -4.13 -23.11
CA GLY A 303 4.13 -3.49 -24.42
C GLY A 303 3.09 -2.40 -24.40
#